data_1a371a07d005e8d43d2794e844eaae26
#
_entry.id   1a371a07d005e8d43d2794e844eaae26
#
_cell.length_a   1.000
_cell.length_b   1.000
_cell.length_c   1.000
_cell.angle_alpha   90.00
_cell.angle_beta   90.00
_cell.angle_gamma   90.00
#
_symmetry.space_group_name_H-M   'P 1'
#
loop_
_entity.id
_entity.type
_entity.pdbx_description
1 polymer ?
#
loop_
_entity_poly.entity_id
_entity_poly.type
_entity_poly.pdbx_seq_one_letter_code
_entity_poly.pdbx_strand_id
1 'polypeptide(L)'
;APELIPLIDRFPVCELKPEPQEKYFGTLVTGIVSQQLPPDVSLQLLKNLGKFLGNPLQPQAVLDASMEDLCEQGLVKQKAEYLKSFAEAVVAGKVTIENFSGMTDTEITKQLVQIRGLGQWTIEMFLLLALCRTDVVPSADFIFKKELKELKGLNDIPKRGQIMTLTETWRPWRSLGVWYLWQEAAFKEENKKVK
;
A
#
# COMPACT_ATOMS: atom_id res chain seq x y z
N ALA A 1 -14.38 15.84 -12.48
CA ALA A 1 -14.79 15.27 -11.17
C ALA A 1 -15.31 16.39 -10.24
N PRO A 2 -16.44 17.05 -10.57
CA PRO A 2 -16.94 18.18 -9.77
C PRO A 2 -17.26 17.82 -8.32
N GLU A 3 -17.59 16.57 -8.04
CA GLU A 3 -17.83 16.05 -6.70
C GLU A 3 -16.60 16.07 -5.77
N LEU A 4 -15.39 16.15 -6.33
CA LEU A 4 -14.15 16.26 -5.56
C LEU A 4 -13.80 17.72 -5.20
N ILE A 5 -14.39 18.72 -5.86
CA ILE A 5 -14.07 20.14 -5.63
C ILE A 5 -14.19 20.52 -4.15
N PRO A 6 -15.26 20.17 -3.41
CA PRO A 6 -15.36 20.52 -2.00
C PRO A 6 -14.26 19.93 -1.11
N LEU A 7 -13.71 18.78 -1.50
CA LEU A 7 -12.59 18.16 -0.80
C LEU A 7 -11.27 18.86 -1.14
N ILE A 8 -11.07 19.19 -2.41
CA ILE A 8 -9.88 19.91 -2.90
C ILE A 8 -9.79 21.30 -2.25
N ASP A 9 -10.92 22.00 -2.09
CA ASP A 9 -10.96 23.32 -1.47
C ASP A 9 -10.71 23.27 0.05
N ARG A 10 -11.06 22.14 0.69
CA ARG A 10 -10.93 21.97 2.15
C ARG A 10 -9.55 21.47 2.58
N PHE A 11 -8.96 20.57 1.83
CA PHE A 11 -7.72 19.90 2.23
C PHE A 11 -6.51 20.48 1.49
N PRO A 12 -5.29 20.34 2.08
CA PRO A 12 -4.07 20.80 1.43
C PRO A 12 -3.84 20.10 0.10
N VAL A 13 -2.94 20.65 -0.70
CA VAL A 13 -2.48 19.98 -1.94
C VAL A 13 -1.77 18.67 -1.58
N CYS A 14 -2.02 17.64 -2.37
CA CYS A 14 -1.33 16.37 -2.22
C CYS A 14 0.18 16.53 -2.50
N GLU A 15 1.00 16.32 -1.49
CA GLU A 15 2.47 16.45 -1.56
C GLU A 15 3.18 15.08 -1.64
N LEU A 16 2.48 14.01 -1.98
CA LEU A 16 3.10 12.71 -2.18
C LEU A 16 4.22 12.80 -3.22
N LYS A 17 5.37 12.23 -2.89
CA LYS A 17 6.53 12.13 -3.77
C LYS A 17 6.93 10.68 -3.91
N PRO A 18 7.38 10.26 -5.11
CA PRO A 18 7.88 8.91 -5.29
C PRO A 18 8.98 8.60 -4.29
N GLU A 19 8.94 7.41 -3.72
CA GLU A 19 10.04 6.93 -2.89
C GLU A 19 11.29 6.66 -3.73
N PRO A 20 12.48 6.84 -3.16
CA PRO A 20 13.69 6.40 -3.80
C PRO A 20 13.71 4.87 -3.92
N GLN A 21 14.29 4.39 -5.01
CA GLN A 21 14.25 2.98 -5.42
C GLN A 21 14.76 2.01 -4.34
N GLU A 22 15.78 2.40 -3.59
CA GLU A 22 16.35 1.60 -2.51
C GLU A 22 15.36 1.28 -1.37
N LYS A 23 14.23 2.00 -1.31
CA LYS A 23 13.15 1.75 -0.33
C LYS A 23 12.06 0.81 -0.83
N TYR A 24 11.99 0.53 -2.13
CA TYR A 24 10.87 -0.25 -2.69
C TYR A 24 10.71 -1.62 -2.05
N PHE A 25 11.82 -2.33 -1.82
CA PHE A 25 11.77 -3.62 -1.13
C PHE A 25 11.17 -3.48 0.29
N GLY A 26 11.67 -2.53 1.08
CA GLY A 26 11.20 -2.26 2.43
C GLY A 26 9.73 -1.85 2.48
N THR A 27 9.26 -1.06 1.51
CA THR A 27 7.85 -0.64 1.41
C THR A 27 6.93 -1.82 1.12
N LEU A 28 7.32 -2.74 0.24
CA LEU A 28 6.58 -3.98 -0.01
C LEU A 28 6.60 -4.91 1.21
N VAL A 29 7.73 -5.01 1.91
CA VAL A 29 7.83 -5.72 3.21
C VAL A 29 6.87 -5.10 4.23
N THR A 30 6.82 -3.77 4.32
CA THR A 30 5.84 -3.06 5.17
C THR A 30 4.41 -3.48 4.84
N GLY A 31 4.06 -3.58 3.57
CA GLY A 31 2.76 -4.06 3.13
C GLY A 31 2.46 -5.50 3.59
N ILE A 32 3.44 -6.42 3.55
CA ILE A 32 3.27 -7.80 4.05
C ILE A 32 3.11 -7.82 5.59
N VAL A 33 3.98 -7.10 6.29
CA VAL A 33 4.00 -7.09 7.76
C VAL A 33 2.71 -6.51 8.34
N SER A 34 2.20 -5.42 7.73
CA SER A 34 1.05 -4.68 8.26
C SER A 34 -0.31 -5.34 8.01
N GLN A 35 -0.38 -6.39 7.17
CA GLN A 35 -1.63 -7.09 6.92
C GLN A 35 -2.28 -7.60 8.20
N GLN A 36 -3.56 -7.27 8.40
CA GLN A 36 -4.37 -7.74 9.53
C GLN A 36 -3.80 -7.40 10.92
N LEU A 37 -2.97 -6.38 11.02
CA LEU A 37 -2.42 -5.89 12.29
C LEU A 37 -2.88 -4.46 12.57
N PRO A 38 -3.07 -4.10 13.85
CA PRO A 38 -3.20 -2.71 14.26
C PRO A 38 -1.95 -1.89 13.86
N PRO A 39 -2.11 -0.60 13.55
CA PRO A 39 -1.00 0.25 13.10
C PRO A 39 0.19 0.34 14.07
N ASP A 40 -0.09 0.42 15.37
CA ASP A 40 0.92 0.47 16.44
C ASP A 40 1.74 -0.83 16.53
N VAL A 41 1.06 -1.98 16.40
CA VAL A 41 1.70 -3.31 16.39
C VAL A 41 2.59 -3.46 15.15
N SER A 42 2.07 -3.12 13.97
CA SER A 42 2.84 -3.21 12.73
C SER A 42 4.07 -2.28 12.74
N LEU A 43 3.93 -1.07 13.27
CA LEU A 43 5.03 -0.11 13.40
C LEU A 43 6.14 -0.65 14.34
N GLN A 44 5.75 -1.29 15.45
CA GLN A 44 6.73 -1.89 16.37
C GLN A 44 7.48 -3.05 15.71
N LEU A 45 6.77 -3.93 14.98
CA LEU A 45 7.40 -5.01 14.23
C LEU A 45 8.38 -4.50 13.17
N LEU A 46 7.99 -3.49 12.40
CA LEU A 46 8.86 -2.88 11.39
C LEU A 46 10.10 -2.24 12.00
N LYS A 47 9.97 -1.61 13.17
CA LYS A 47 11.14 -1.10 13.92
C LYS A 47 12.08 -2.22 14.36
N ASN A 48 11.56 -3.33 14.87
CA ASN A 48 12.36 -4.49 15.26
C ASN A 48 13.09 -5.07 14.06
N LEU A 49 12.38 -5.32 12.96
CA LEU A 49 12.96 -5.81 11.71
C LEU A 49 14.04 -4.87 11.16
N GLY A 50 13.81 -3.56 11.16
CA GLY A 50 14.78 -2.59 10.69
C GLY A 50 16.05 -2.52 11.57
N LYS A 51 15.93 -2.75 12.88
CA LYS A 51 17.09 -2.87 13.78
C LYS A 51 17.88 -4.15 13.54
N PHE A 52 17.20 -5.24 13.24
CA PHE A 52 17.81 -6.55 13.06
C PHE A 52 18.41 -6.75 11.66
N LEU A 53 17.66 -6.38 10.61
CA LEU A 53 18.04 -6.61 9.20
C LEU A 53 18.74 -5.41 8.53
N GLY A 54 18.76 -4.25 9.21
CA GLY A 54 19.28 -3.01 8.64
C GLY A 54 18.18 -2.12 8.03
N ASN A 55 18.57 -0.86 7.76
CA ASN A 55 17.69 0.13 7.16
C ASN A 55 18.49 0.97 6.14
N PRO A 56 18.14 0.97 4.85
CA PRO A 56 16.98 0.31 4.25
C PRO A 56 17.09 -1.22 4.27
N LEU A 57 15.92 -1.89 4.36
CA LEU A 57 15.83 -3.36 4.30
C LEU A 57 16.33 -3.86 2.94
N GLN A 58 17.19 -4.89 2.97
CA GLN A 58 17.73 -5.51 1.76
C GLN A 58 17.24 -6.96 1.63
N PRO A 59 16.95 -7.43 0.40
CA PRO A 59 16.52 -8.81 0.18
C PRO A 59 17.50 -9.85 0.74
N GLN A 60 18.80 -9.63 0.56
CA GLN A 60 19.81 -10.56 1.04
C GLN A 60 19.81 -10.69 2.57
N ALA A 61 19.65 -9.59 3.31
CA ALA A 61 19.57 -9.64 4.77
C ALA A 61 18.37 -10.47 5.27
N VAL A 62 17.25 -10.45 4.55
CA VAL A 62 16.09 -11.32 4.85
C VAL A 62 16.44 -12.78 4.59
N LEU A 63 17.20 -13.09 3.53
CA LEU A 63 17.61 -14.47 3.21
C LEU A 63 18.63 -15.02 4.21
N ASP A 64 19.56 -14.22 4.69
CA ASP A 64 20.61 -14.61 5.61
C ASP A 64 20.05 -14.89 7.02
N ALA A 65 18.99 -14.20 7.43
CA ALA A 65 18.31 -14.43 8.70
C ALA A 65 17.64 -15.81 8.73
N SER A 66 17.65 -16.52 9.85
CA SER A 66 16.88 -17.76 10.01
C SER A 66 15.38 -17.50 10.16
N MET A 67 14.54 -18.53 10.03
CA MET A 67 13.09 -18.42 10.32
C MET A 67 12.83 -18.09 11.79
N GLU A 68 13.65 -18.68 12.67
CA GLU A 68 13.63 -18.46 14.11
C GLU A 68 13.94 -17.00 14.44
N ASP A 69 15.02 -16.44 13.86
CA ASP A 69 15.38 -15.04 14.06
C ASP A 69 14.25 -14.10 13.66
N LEU A 70 13.61 -14.31 12.50
CA LEU A 70 12.49 -13.48 12.03
C LEU A 70 11.29 -13.58 12.97
N CYS A 71 11.01 -14.77 13.51
CA CYS A 71 9.93 -14.96 14.48
C CYS A 71 10.25 -14.29 15.83
N GLU A 72 11.51 -14.29 16.28
CA GLU A 72 11.95 -13.59 17.49
C GLU A 72 11.76 -12.05 17.38
N GLN A 73 11.79 -11.49 16.16
CA GLN A 73 11.43 -10.08 15.94
C GLN A 73 9.92 -9.83 16.06
N GLY A 74 9.11 -10.86 16.29
CA GLY A 74 7.65 -10.79 16.49
C GLY A 74 6.83 -11.17 15.27
N LEU A 75 7.43 -11.63 14.17
CA LEU A 75 6.69 -12.13 13.02
C LEU A 75 6.05 -13.49 13.32
N VAL A 76 4.79 -13.65 12.93
CA VAL A 76 4.21 -14.99 12.84
C VAL A 76 4.86 -15.75 11.68
N LYS A 77 5.01 -17.08 11.84
CA LYS A 77 5.69 -17.95 10.86
C LYS A 77 5.25 -17.70 9.41
N GLN A 78 3.96 -17.56 9.19
CA GLN A 78 3.42 -17.31 7.84
C GLN A 78 3.96 -16.03 7.20
N LYS A 79 4.09 -14.93 7.97
CA LYS A 79 4.65 -13.66 7.45
C LYS A 79 6.15 -13.77 7.21
N ALA A 80 6.88 -14.48 8.07
CA ALA A 80 8.29 -14.78 7.85
C ALA A 80 8.50 -15.58 6.56
N GLU A 81 7.66 -16.59 6.28
CA GLU A 81 7.67 -17.34 5.01
C GLU A 81 7.39 -16.41 3.80
N TYR A 82 6.44 -15.48 3.93
CA TYR A 82 6.15 -14.51 2.85
C TYR A 82 7.33 -13.58 2.58
N LEU A 83 7.99 -13.09 3.62
CA LEU A 83 9.19 -12.25 3.49
C LEU A 83 10.32 -13.00 2.78
N LYS A 84 10.59 -14.23 3.20
CA LYS A 84 11.60 -15.10 2.58
C LYS A 84 11.29 -15.33 1.10
N SER A 85 10.06 -15.74 0.78
CA SER A 85 9.63 -15.99 -0.60
C SER A 85 9.75 -14.74 -1.49
N PHE A 86 9.43 -13.57 -0.95
CA PHE A 86 9.60 -12.30 -1.67
C PHE A 86 11.08 -11.97 -1.89
N ALA A 87 11.90 -12.08 -0.85
CA ALA A 87 13.34 -11.85 -0.95
C ALA A 87 14.01 -12.79 -1.97
N GLU A 88 13.66 -14.09 -1.95
CA GLU A 88 14.12 -15.08 -2.93
C GLU A 88 13.76 -14.69 -4.36
N ALA A 89 12.51 -14.23 -4.58
CA ALA A 89 12.07 -13.83 -5.90
C ALA A 89 12.84 -12.61 -6.44
N VAL A 90 13.18 -11.66 -5.55
CA VAL A 90 13.99 -10.49 -5.91
C VAL A 90 15.43 -10.89 -6.22
N VAL A 91 16.08 -11.65 -5.33
CA VAL A 91 17.48 -12.08 -5.53
C VAL A 91 17.63 -12.98 -6.76
N ALA A 92 16.63 -13.83 -7.04
CA ALA A 92 16.59 -14.66 -8.25
C ALA A 92 16.24 -13.90 -9.54
N GLY A 93 16.01 -12.59 -9.48
CA GLY A 93 15.63 -11.77 -10.64
C GLY A 93 14.24 -12.05 -11.22
N LYS A 94 13.39 -12.78 -10.47
CA LYS A 94 11.97 -13.00 -10.86
C LYS A 94 11.12 -11.75 -10.65
N VAL A 95 11.52 -10.91 -9.70
CA VAL A 95 10.95 -9.60 -9.42
C VAL A 95 12.07 -8.58 -9.53
N THR A 96 11.97 -7.68 -10.51
CA THR A 96 13.02 -6.69 -10.84
C THR A 96 12.63 -5.33 -10.29
N ILE A 97 12.64 -5.20 -8.93
CA ILE A 97 12.20 -3.98 -8.23
C ILE A 97 12.98 -2.73 -8.66
N GLU A 98 14.22 -2.90 -9.08
CA GLU A 98 15.07 -1.83 -9.61
C GLU A 98 14.54 -1.22 -10.92
N ASN A 99 13.68 -1.92 -11.64
CA ASN A 99 13.11 -1.46 -12.92
C ASN A 99 11.69 -0.86 -12.78
N PHE A 100 11.08 -0.91 -11.60
CA PHE A 100 9.67 -0.55 -11.40
C PHE A 100 9.34 0.90 -11.80
N SER A 101 10.27 1.84 -11.67
CA SER A 101 10.04 3.23 -12.09
C SER A 101 9.75 3.36 -13.59
N GLY A 102 10.36 2.50 -14.42
CA GLY A 102 10.19 2.47 -15.88
C GLY A 102 9.11 1.51 -16.38
N MET A 103 8.54 0.67 -15.51
CA MET A 103 7.53 -0.32 -15.88
C MET A 103 6.11 0.24 -15.76
N THR A 104 5.19 -0.34 -16.53
CA THR A 104 3.75 -0.06 -16.39
C THR A 104 3.19 -0.71 -15.12
N ASP A 105 2.08 -0.18 -14.61
CA ASP A 105 1.39 -0.74 -13.44
C ASP A 105 0.97 -2.21 -13.65
N THR A 106 0.62 -2.55 -14.91
CA THR A 106 0.27 -3.93 -15.28
C THR A 106 1.46 -4.87 -15.21
N GLU A 107 2.64 -4.45 -15.66
CA GLU A 107 3.87 -5.24 -15.61
C GLU A 107 4.31 -5.47 -14.17
N ILE A 108 4.30 -4.42 -13.34
CA ILE A 108 4.61 -4.51 -11.91
C ILE A 108 3.63 -5.47 -11.21
N THR A 109 2.33 -5.27 -11.43
CA THR A 109 1.29 -6.13 -10.85
C THR A 109 1.49 -7.58 -11.24
N LYS A 110 1.81 -7.86 -12.51
CA LYS A 110 2.05 -9.22 -13.01
C LYS A 110 3.24 -9.90 -12.32
N GLN A 111 4.29 -9.16 -12.00
CA GLN A 111 5.42 -9.70 -11.24
C GLN A 111 5.04 -9.96 -9.78
N LEU A 112 4.41 -8.99 -9.12
CA LEU A 112 4.17 -9.02 -7.67
C LEU A 112 3.05 -9.98 -7.25
N VAL A 113 1.98 -10.10 -8.04
CA VAL A 113 0.82 -10.96 -7.70
C VAL A 113 1.17 -12.44 -7.61
N GLN A 114 2.27 -12.87 -8.22
CA GLN A 114 2.77 -14.24 -8.14
C GLN A 114 3.46 -14.55 -6.80
N ILE A 115 3.81 -13.53 -6.04
CA ILE A 115 4.50 -13.67 -4.76
C ILE A 115 3.47 -13.89 -3.67
N ARG A 116 3.61 -15.02 -2.99
CA ARG A 116 2.75 -15.35 -1.84
C ARG A 116 2.90 -14.29 -0.76
N GLY A 117 1.79 -13.73 -0.30
CA GLY A 117 1.78 -12.64 0.67
C GLY A 117 1.67 -11.24 0.06
N LEU A 118 1.89 -11.05 -1.26
CA LEU A 118 1.65 -9.80 -1.96
C LEU A 118 0.28 -9.83 -2.65
N GLY A 119 -0.75 -9.46 -1.91
CA GLY A 119 -2.11 -9.36 -2.45
C GLY A 119 -2.34 -8.08 -3.26
N GLN A 120 -3.46 -8.06 -4.00
CA GLN A 120 -3.86 -6.93 -4.84
C GLN A 120 -3.85 -5.58 -4.09
N TRP A 121 -4.36 -5.55 -2.86
CA TRP A 121 -4.36 -4.34 -2.04
C TRP A 121 -2.95 -3.81 -1.76
N THR A 122 -2.01 -4.69 -1.37
CA THR A 122 -0.62 -4.31 -1.11
C THR A 122 0.04 -3.73 -2.35
N ILE A 123 -0.22 -4.33 -3.51
CA ILE A 123 0.32 -3.87 -4.80
C ILE A 123 -0.27 -2.51 -5.18
N GLU A 124 -1.58 -2.33 -5.08
CA GLU A 124 -2.26 -1.06 -5.36
C GLU A 124 -1.74 0.06 -4.43
N MET A 125 -1.54 -0.23 -3.13
CA MET A 125 -0.97 0.72 -2.17
C MET A 125 0.48 1.09 -2.51
N PHE A 126 1.30 0.12 -2.94
CA PHE A 126 2.66 0.38 -3.38
C PHE A 126 2.71 1.27 -4.63
N LEU A 127 1.90 0.96 -5.64
CA LEU A 127 1.80 1.78 -6.86
C LEU A 127 1.39 3.22 -6.55
N LEU A 128 0.40 3.39 -5.65
CA LEU A 128 -0.13 4.70 -5.31
C LEU A 128 0.82 5.49 -4.41
N LEU A 129 1.32 4.90 -3.31
CA LEU A 129 2.06 5.62 -2.27
C LEU A 129 3.56 5.66 -2.54
N ALA A 130 4.17 4.56 -3.01
CA ALA A 130 5.61 4.51 -3.23
C ALA A 130 6.01 5.00 -4.62
N LEU A 131 5.26 4.62 -5.67
CA LEU A 131 5.54 5.05 -7.04
C LEU A 131 4.78 6.32 -7.45
N CYS A 132 3.84 6.79 -6.63
CA CYS A 132 2.97 7.95 -6.91
C CYS A 132 2.28 7.84 -8.29
N ARG A 133 1.86 6.63 -8.68
CA ARG A 133 1.09 6.45 -9.91
C ARG A 133 -0.22 7.20 -9.82
N THR A 134 -0.52 7.99 -10.84
CA THR A 134 -1.64 8.96 -10.78
C THR A 134 -3.01 8.35 -10.97
N ASP A 135 -3.08 7.13 -11.57
CA ASP A 135 -4.35 6.54 -11.98
C ASP A 135 -4.65 5.16 -11.36
N VAL A 136 -4.26 4.98 -10.09
CA VAL A 136 -4.48 3.77 -9.30
C VAL A 136 -5.68 3.94 -8.37
N VAL A 137 -6.49 2.87 -8.24
CA VAL A 137 -7.62 2.81 -7.31
C VAL A 137 -7.48 1.57 -6.43
N PRO A 138 -7.27 1.73 -5.11
CA PRO A 138 -7.16 0.60 -4.18
C PRO A 138 -8.54 0.00 -3.89
N SER A 139 -9.03 -0.77 -4.83
CA SER A 139 -10.40 -1.29 -4.86
C SER A 139 -10.76 -2.23 -3.70
N ALA A 140 -9.77 -2.74 -2.97
CA ALA A 140 -9.95 -3.52 -1.75
C ALA A 140 -9.85 -2.70 -0.46
N ASP A 141 -9.43 -1.43 -0.54
CA ASP A 141 -9.30 -0.58 0.62
C ASP A 141 -10.67 -0.21 1.23
N PHE A 142 -10.86 -0.54 2.50
CA PHE A 142 -12.15 -0.36 3.17
C PHE A 142 -12.46 1.13 3.42
N ILE A 143 -11.46 1.91 3.80
CA ILE A 143 -11.63 3.34 4.10
C ILE A 143 -12.03 4.07 2.83
N PHE A 144 -11.29 3.85 1.75
CA PHE A 144 -11.62 4.42 0.45
C PHE A 144 -13.04 4.05 -0.01
N LYS A 145 -13.41 2.77 0.08
CA LYS A 145 -14.73 2.29 -0.34
C LYS A 145 -15.86 2.92 0.47
N LYS A 146 -15.63 3.10 1.78
CA LYS A 146 -16.60 3.73 2.67
C LYS A 146 -16.80 5.21 2.32
N GLU A 147 -15.73 5.95 2.13
CA GLU A 147 -15.81 7.36 1.77
C GLU A 147 -16.36 7.55 0.35
N LEU A 148 -16.01 6.67 -0.60
CA LEU A 148 -16.61 6.69 -1.94
C LEU A 148 -18.12 6.42 -1.90
N LYS A 149 -18.59 5.51 -1.05
CA LYS A 149 -20.01 5.26 -0.82
C LYS A 149 -20.71 6.54 -0.39
N GLU A 150 -20.17 7.25 0.60
CA GLU A 150 -20.73 8.50 1.13
C GLU A 150 -20.73 9.61 0.07
N LEU A 151 -19.59 9.81 -0.63
CA LEU A 151 -19.45 10.80 -1.69
C LEU A 151 -20.47 10.61 -2.82
N LYS A 152 -20.74 9.36 -3.20
CA LYS A 152 -21.66 9.03 -4.30
C LYS A 152 -23.10 8.76 -3.85
N GLY A 153 -23.41 8.91 -2.54
CA GLY A 153 -24.76 8.70 -1.99
C GLY A 153 -25.29 7.28 -2.17
N LEU A 154 -24.42 6.27 -2.08
CA LEU A 154 -24.80 4.88 -2.29
C LEU A 154 -25.38 4.26 -1.02
N ASN A 155 -26.29 3.30 -1.16
CA ASN A 155 -26.84 2.55 -0.02
C ASN A 155 -25.84 1.54 0.54
N ASP A 156 -25.05 0.89 -0.33
CA ASP A 156 -24.13 -0.17 0.02
C ASP A 156 -22.68 0.14 -0.37
N ILE A 157 -21.73 -0.54 0.28
CA ILE A 157 -20.30 -0.47 -0.08
C ILE A 157 -20.11 -1.00 -1.51
N PRO A 158 -19.55 -0.19 -2.42
CA PRO A 158 -19.43 -0.57 -3.81
C PRO A 158 -18.45 -1.73 -4.01
N LYS A 159 -18.77 -2.63 -4.95
CA LYS A 159 -17.89 -3.71 -5.41
C LYS A 159 -16.87 -3.16 -6.42
N ARG A 160 -15.78 -3.91 -6.63
CA ARG A 160 -14.66 -3.50 -7.50
C ARG A 160 -15.11 -2.96 -8.87
N GLY A 161 -15.99 -3.66 -9.58
CA GLY A 161 -16.50 -3.22 -10.89
C GLY A 161 -17.23 -1.88 -10.82
N GLN A 162 -18.06 -1.69 -9.79
CA GLN A 162 -18.77 -0.43 -9.55
C GLN A 162 -17.79 0.71 -9.24
N ILE A 163 -16.76 0.45 -8.42
CA ILE A 163 -15.71 1.43 -8.09
C ILE A 163 -15.04 1.94 -9.36
N MET A 164 -14.66 1.07 -10.28
CA MET A 164 -14.02 1.45 -11.53
C MET A 164 -14.91 2.38 -12.37
N THR A 165 -16.22 2.10 -12.45
CA THR A 165 -17.19 2.96 -13.14
C THR A 165 -17.39 4.28 -12.42
N LEU A 166 -17.53 4.27 -11.10
CA LEU A 166 -17.78 5.47 -10.29
C LEU A 166 -16.60 6.46 -10.30
N THR A 167 -15.39 5.96 -10.53
CA THR A 167 -14.16 6.77 -10.56
C THR A 167 -13.64 7.04 -11.98
N GLU A 168 -14.39 6.64 -13.01
CA GLU A 168 -13.94 6.78 -14.41
C GLU A 168 -13.73 8.26 -14.80
N THR A 169 -14.60 9.15 -14.31
CA THR A 169 -14.48 10.59 -14.55
C THR A 169 -13.29 11.25 -13.87
N TRP A 170 -12.60 10.54 -12.97
CA TRP A 170 -11.41 11.04 -12.28
C TRP A 170 -10.10 10.78 -13.07
N ARG A 171 -10.15 9.98 -14.13
CA ARG A 171 -8.98 9.73 -14.99
C ARG A 171 -8.41 11.01 -15.57
N PRO A 172 -7.09 11.09 -15.70
CA PRO A 172 -6.05 10.13 -15.30
C PRO A 172 -5.51 10.36 -13.86
N TRP A 173 -6.33 10.94 -12.99
CA TRP A 173 -5.93 11.39 -11.65
C TRP A 173 -6.69 10.67 -10.52
N ARG A 174 -7.09 9.42 -10.74
CA ARG A 174 -7.88 8.64 -9.76
C ARG A 174 -7.19 8.52 -8.40
N SER A 175 -5.86 8.42 -8.37
CA SER A 175 -5.09 8.38 -7.13
C SER A 175 -5.23 9.64 -6.28
N LEU A 176 -5.38 10.82 -6.90
CA LEU A 176 -5.67 12.05 -6.17
C LEU A 176 -7.06 12.01 -5.53
N GLY A 177 -8.07 11.52 -6.25
CA GLY A 177 -9.41 11.34 -5.69
C GLY A 177 -9.40 10.40 -4.48
N VAL A 178 -8.64 9.30 -4.55
CA VAL A 178 -8.42 8.37 -3.43
C VAL A 178 -7.77 9.09 -2.25
N TRP A 179 -6.72 9.86 -2.50
CA TRP A 179 -5.99 10.59 -1.46
C TRP A 179 -6.91 11.59 -0.72
N TYR A 180 -7.72 12.36 -1.45
CA TYR A 180 -8.66 13.30 -0.85
C TYR A 180 -9.74 12.59 -0.01
N LEU A 181 -10.21 11.43 -0.42
CA LEU A 181 -11.13 10.64 0.39
C LEU A 181 -10.48 10.11 1.67
N TRP A 182 -9.21 9.76 1.65
CA TRP A 182 -8.48 9.41 2.87
C TRP A 182 -8.30 10.61 3.81
N GLN A 183 -8.08 11.83 3.28
CA GLN A 183 -8.06 13.06 4.11
C GLN A 183 -9.43 13.31 4.78
N GLU A 184 -10.52 13.10 4.05
CA GLU A 184 -11.87 13.21 4.60
C GLU A 184 -12.13 12.21 5.72
N ALA A 185 -11.69 10.95 5.54
CA ALA A 185 -11.80 9.91 6.56
C ALA A 185 -11.04 10.27 7.83
N ALA A 186 -9.78 10.72 7.69
CA ALA A 186 -8.95 11.14 8.81
C ALA A 186 -9.57 12.31 9.57
N PHE A 187 -10.04 13.34 8.86
CA PHE A 187 -10.71 14.49 9.44
C PHE A 187 -11.97 14.09 10.23
N LYS A 188 -12.78 13.18 9.69
CA LYS A 188 -13.97 12.67 10.39
C LYS A 188 -13.63 11.93 11.67
N GLU A 189 -12.53 11.15 11.67
CA GLU A 189 -12.06 10.43 12.86
C GLU A 189 -11.55 11.37 13.95
N GLU A 190 -10.79 12.39 13.61
CA GLU A 190 -10.31 13.40 14.55
C GLU A 190 -11.46 14.12 15.24
N ASN A 191 -12.46 14.54 14.48
CA ASN A 191 -13.64 15.23 15.02
C ASN A 191 -14.55 14.34 15.89
N LYS A 192 -14.49 13.01 15.77
CA LYS A 192 -15.19 12.08 16.67
C LYS A 192 -14.52 11.94 18.03
N LYS A 193 -13.19 12.10 18.09
CA LYS A 193 -12.43 12.00 19.35
C LYS A 193 -12.55 13.26 20.21
N VAL A 194 -13.02 14.37 19.64
CA VAL A 194 -13.20 15.68 20.33
C VAL A 194 -14.60 15.84 20.93
N LYS A 195 -15.54 14.96 20.59
CA LYS A 195 -16.89 14.90 21.17
C LYS A 195 -17.00 13.79 22.20
#